data_5aa6ef7fe87c5c14490c99883363884f
#
_entry.id   5aa6ef7fe87c5c14490c99883363884f
#
_cell.length_a   1.000
_cell.length_b   1.000
_cell.length_c   1.000
_cell.angle_alpha   90.00
_cell.angle_beta   90.00
_cell.angle_gamma   90.00
#
_symmetry.space_group_name_H-M   'P 1'
#
loop_
_entity.id
_entity.type
_entity.pdbx_description
1 polymer ?
#
loop_
_entity_poly.entity_id
_entity_poly.type
_entity_poly.pdbx_seq_one_letter_code
_entity_poly.pdbx_strand_id
1 'polypeptide(L)'
;MTALANGDTIGSNVRLRTVTKAFGAVEVLKNIDLDVADGEVVVLIGASGSGKSTLLRIMSGLETADSGEVFVGGVPMHEPKRAPEIRGHVGMVFQQFNLFPHLDAMGNVTLALRKVLKMSKDQASSIALQALERVGMQDRCENYPSQLSGGQQQRVAIARALAVNPRIMFFDEATSALDPSSSARSPPSCEASPQTA
;
A
#
# COMPACT_ATOMS: atom_id res chain seq x y z
N MET A 1 3.80 -12.16 -17.10
CA MET A 1 5.04 -11.38 -17.03
C MET A 1 4.90 -10.25 -18.04
N THR A 2 4.75 -9.01 -17.58
CA THR A 2 4.71 -7.85 -18.47
C THR A 2 6.16 -7.41 -18.67
N ALA A 3 6.67 -7.51 -19.90
CA ALA A 3 7.99 -7.04 -20.25
C ALA A 3 7.97 -5.50 -20.38
N LEU A 4 9.05 -4.85 -19.95
CA LEU A 4 9.33 -3.45 -20.28
C LEU A 4 9.52 -3.31 -21.79
N ALA A 5 9.39 -2.08 -22.33
CA ALA A 5 9.57 -1.78 -23.75
C ALA A 5 10.90 -2.29 -24.34
N ASN A 6 11.89 -2.60 -23.49
CA ASN A 6 13.21 -3.12 -23.85
C ASN A 6 13.41 -4.62 -23.54
N GLY A 7 12.34 -5.38 -23.24
CA GLY A 7 12.44 -6.81 -22.93
C GLY A 7 12.89 -7.14 -21.50
N ASP A 8 13.15 -6.16 -20.65
CA ASP A 8 13.56 -6.38 -19.27
C ASP A 8 12.36 -6.77 -18.40
N THR A 9 12.57 -7.71 -17.48
CA THR A 9 11.55 -8.10 -16.49
C THR A 9 11.60 -7.13 -15.33
N ILE A 10 10.43 -6.59 -14.91
CA ILE A 10 10.35 -5.76 -13.71
C ILE A 10 10.76 -6.60 -12.50
N GLY A 11 11.77 -6.15 -11.77
CA GLY A 11 12.25 -6.75 -10.52
C GLY A 11 11.44 -6.32 -9.30
N SER A 12 11.92 -6.65 -8.10
CA SER A 12 11.39 -6.18 -6.82
C SER A 12 12.40 -5.34 -6.03
N ASN A 13 13.53 -4.99 -6.64
CA ASN A 13 14.55 -4.15 -6.03
C ASN A 13 14.22 -2.65 -6.12
N VAL A 14 14.75 -1.88 -5.17
CA VAL A 14 14.67 -0.41 -5.16
C VAL A 14 16.06 0.17 -4.97
N ARG A 15 16.43 1.19 -5.76
CA ARG A 15 17.71 1.87 -5.63
C ARG A 15 17.53 3.38 -5.74
N LEU A 16 18.09 4.10 -4.79
CA LEU A 16 18.17 5.56 -4.77
C LEU A 16 19.63 6.00 -4.69
N ARG A 17 19.97 7.08 -5.40
CA ARG A 17 21.30 7.69 -5.36
C ARG A 17 21.17 9.20 -5.27
N THR A 18 21.73 9.76 -4.20
CA THR A 18 21.79 11.21 -3.94
C THR A 18 20.46 11.94 -4.16
N VAL A 19 19.36 11.31 -3.77
CA VAL A 19 18.01 11.85 -4.00
C VAL A 19 17.76 13.03 -3.10
N THR A 20 17.32 14.16 -3.71
CA THR A 20 16.91 15.36 -3.00
C THR A 20 15.47 15.71 -3.30
N LYS A 21 14.80 16.37 -2.35
CA LYS A 21 13.47 16.94 -2.52
C LYS A 21 13.26 18.12 -1.60
N ALA A 22 12.78 19.24 -2.17
CA ALA A 22 12.35 20.42 -1.43
C ALA A 22 10.90 20.78 -1.76
N PHE A 23 10.22 21.40 -0.82
CA PHE A 23 8.93 22.05 -1.00
C PHE A 23 9.08 23.53 -0.63
N GLY A 24 9.15 24.39 -1.63
CA GLY A 24 9.51 25.79 -1.45
C GLY A 24 10.92 25.93 -0.86
N ALA A 25 11.06 26.59 0.28
CA ALA A 25 12.34 26.76 0.97
C ALA A 25 12.72 25.60 1.91
N VAL A 26 11.85 24.59 2.07
CA VAL A 26 12.08 23.48 3.01
C VAL A 26 12.62 22.27 2.26
N GLU A 27 13.90 21.95 2.50
CA GLU A 27 14.53 20.74 2.01
C GLU A 27 14.12 19.55 2.89
N VAL A 28 13.36 18.61 2.31
CA VAL A 28 12.78 17.46 3.01
C VAL A 28 13.64 16.22 2.86
N LEU A 29 14.19 15.98 1.67
CA LEU A 29 15.15 14.89 1.42
C LEU A 29 16.50 15.49 1.03
N LYS A 30 17.57 15.02 1.68
CA LYS A 30 18.93 15.54 1.57
C LYS A 30 19.89 14.43 1.19
N ASN A 31 20.19 14.29 -0.11
CA ASN A 31 21.14 13.30 -0.65
C ASN A 31 20.89 11.88 -0.12
N ILE A 32 19.66 11.38 -0.28
CA ILE A 32 19.28 10.06 0.22
C ILE A 32 19.82 8.97 -0.71
N ASP A 33 20.58 8.05 -0.14
CA ASP A 33 20.98 6.80 -0.76
C ASP A 33 20.27 5.63 -0.08
N LEU A 34 19.74 4.69 -0.88
CA LEU A 34 19.05 3.50 -0.39
C LEU A 34 19.20 2.38 -1.41
N ASP A 35 19.51 1.19 -0.96
CA ASP A 35 19.41 -0.04 -1.74
C ASP A 35 18.50 -1.02 -0.98
N VAL A 36 17.53 -1.57 -1.70
CA VAL A 36 16.65 -2.64 -1.23
C VAL A 36 16.74 -3.77 -2.23
N ALA A 37 17.22 -4.93 -1.80
CA ALA A 37 17.35 -6.10 -2.65
C ALA A 37 15.99 -6.79 -2.91
N ASP A 38 15.95 -7.68 -3.89
CA ASP A 38 14.77 -8.52 -4.13
C ASP A 38 14.44 -9.36 -2.89
N GLY A 39 13.17 -9.30 -2.45
CA GLY A 39 12.68 -10.04 -1.29
C GLY A 39 13.06 -9.43 0.08
N GLU A 40 13.76 -8.30 0.10
CA GLU A 40 14.11 -7.61 1.34
C GLU A 40 12.94 -6.81 1.88
N VAL A 41 12.86 -6.73 3.22
CA VAL A 41 11.92 -5.87 3.95
C VAL A 41 12.72 -4.79 4.66
N VAL A 42 12.47 -3.52 4.31
CA VAL A 42 13.12 -2.35 4.90
C VAL A 42 12.11 -1.50 5.65
N VAL A 43 12.46 -1.08 6.86
CA VAL A 43 11.64 -0.19 7.69
C VAL A 43 12.31 1.17 7.81
N LEU A 44 11.59 2.22 7.39
CA LEU A 44 12.03 3.60 7.53
C LEU A 44 11.60 4.14 8.91
N ILE A 45 12.56 4.44 9.77
CA ILE A 45 12.33 4.97 11.11
C ILE A 45 12.76 6.44 11.15
N GLY A 46 11.98 7.28 11.81
CA GLY A 46 12.28 8.70 11.97
C GLY A 46 11.09 9.48 12.52
N ALA A 47 11.34 10.69 13.01
CA ALA A 47 10.32 11.60 13.53
C ALA A 47 9.24 11.93 12.48
N SER A 48 8.07 12.42 12.94
CA SER A 48 7.08 13.01 12.03
C SER A 48 7.70 14.16 11.26
N GLY A 49 7.39 14.26 9.96
CA GLY A 49 7.96 15.28 9.08
C GLY A 49 9.39 15.01 8.58
N SER A 50 10.02 13.87 8.92
CA SER A 50 11.38 13.54 8.46
C SER A 50 11.48 13.12 6.98
N GLY A 51 10.41 13.20 6.20
CA GLY A 51 10.42 12.90 4.77
C GLY A 51 10.07 11.47 4.38
N LYS A 52 9.74 10.56 5.32
CA LYS A 52 9.42 9.14 5.02
C LYS A 52 8.31 9.00 3.97
N SER A 53 7.18 9.66 4.17
CA SER A 53 6.06 9.63 3.22
C SER A 53 6.43 10.25 1.87
N THR A 54 7.26 11.30 1.85
CA THR A 54 7.77 11.90 0.62
C THR A 54 8.64 10.90 -0.14
N LEU A 55 9.52 10.19 0.55
CA LEU A 55 10.38 9.17 -0.05
C LEU A 55 9.54 8.04 -0.65
N LEU A 56 8.55 7.52 0.09
CA LEU A 56 7.62 6.49 -0.39
C LEU A 56 6.82 6.96 -1.63
N ARG A 57 6.37 8.22 -1.65
CA ARG A 57 5.68 8.80 -2.81
C ARG A 57 6.58 8.91 -4.04
N ILE A 58 7.84 9.27 -3.86
CA ILE A 58 8.82 9.32 -4.96
C ILE A 58 9.04 7.91 -5.52
N MET A 59 9.28 6.91 -4.65
CA MET A 59 9.46 5.52 -5.08
C MET A 59 8.22 4.94 -5.75
N SER A 60 7.02 5.34 -5.35
CA SER A 60 5.76 4.90 -5.99
C SER A 60 5.37 5.69 -7.24
N GLY A 61 6.14 6.71 -7.63
CA GLY A 61 5.87 7.55 -8.80
C GLY A 61 4.71 8.54 -8.61
N LEU A 62 4.35 8.85 -7.37
CA LEU A 62 3.33 9.84 -7.00
C LEU A 62 3.92 11.23 -6.81
N GLU A 63 5.23 11.31 -6.62
CA GLU A 63 6.00 12.55 -6.49
C GLU A 63 7.29 12.42 -7.29
N THR A 64 7.88 13.52 -7.73
CA THR A 64 9.14 13.55 -8.48
C THR A 64 10.25 14.09 -7.58
N ALA A 65 11.42 13.45 -7.60
CA ALA A 65 12.63 13.97 -6.96
C ALA A 65 13.10 15.25 -7.70
N ASP A 66 13.72 16.16 -6.98
CA ASP A 66 14.30 17.36 -7.58
C ASP A 66 15.67 17.06 -8.22
N SER A 67 16.42 16.13 -7.61
CA SER A 67 17.68 15.61 -8.17
C SER A 67 17.96 14.19 -7.70
N GLY A 68 18.98 13.56 -8.27
CA GLY A 68 19.39 12.19 -7.99
C GLY A 68 18.68 11.18 -8.88
N GLU A 69 18.98 9.90 -8.66
CA GLU A 69 18.44 8.79 -9.44
C GLU A 69 17.57 7.90 -8.56
N VAL A 70 16.43 7.49 -9.09
CA VAL A 70 15.49 6.58 -8.44
C VAL A 70 15.16 5.46 -9.40
N PHE A 71 15.42 4.22 -9.01
CA PHE A 71 15.04 3.02 -9.76
C PHE A 71 14.15 2.13 -8.89
N VAL A 72 13.02 1.71 -9.44
CA VAL A 72 12.06 0.80 -8.78
C VAL A 72 11.76 -0.34 -9.74
N GLY A 73 12.14 -1.56 -9.34
CA GLY A 73 12.03 -2.72 -10.21
C GLY A 73 12.81 -2.60 -11.53
N GLY A 74 13.91 -1.83 -11.53
CA GLY A 74 14.69 -1.51 -12.73
C GLY A 74 14.14 -0.34 -13.55
N VAL A 75 12.96 0.20 -13.23
CA VAL A 75 12.37 1.35 -13.93
C VAL A 75 12.92 2.66 -13.36
N PRO A 76 13.50 3.56 -14.18
CA PRO A 76 13.98 4.87 -13.73
C PRO A 76 12.80 5.82 -13.46
N MET A 77 12.49 6.04 -12.19
CA MET A 77 11.37 6.87 -11.75
C MET A 77 11.64 8.39 -11.91
N HIS A 78 12.91 8.76 -12.03
CA HIS A 78 13.33 10.14 -12.36
C HIS A 78 13.01 10.52 -13.81
N GLU A 79 12.64 9.56 -14.65
CA GLU A 79 12.10 9.78 -15.99
C GLU A 79 10.55 9.73 -15.95
N PRO A 80 9.83 10.87 -15.93
CA PRO A 80 8.37 10.87 -15.74
C PRO A 80 7.59 10.07 -16.80
N LYS A 81 8.15 9.94 -18.01
CA LYS A 81 7.53 9.16 -19.10
C LYS A 81 7.53 7.66 -18.81
N ARG A 82 8.45 7.18 -17.97
CA ARG A 82 8.62 5.76 -17.64
C ARG A 82 7.93 5.37 -16.33
N ALA A 83 7.65 6.33 -15.44
CA ALA A 83 6.92 6.08 -14.20
C ALA A 83 5.60 5.28 -14.36
N PRO A 84 4.81 5.43 -15.45
CA PRO A 84 3.64 4.58 -15.69
C PRO A 84 3.94 3.08 -15.86
N GLU A 85 5.17 2.70 -16.24
CA GLU A 85 5.56 1.30 -16.47
C GLU A 85 5.51 0.48 -15.18
N ILE A 86 5.75 1.13 -14.02
CA ILE A 86 5.72 0.47 -12.71
C ILE A 86 4.30 0.27 -12.16
N ARG A 87 3.29 0.96 -12.74
CA ARG A 87 1.90 0.84 -12.31
C ARG A 87 1.39 -0.58 -12.54
N GLY A 88 0.77 -1.17 -11.54
CA GLY A 88 0.36 -2.58 -11.58
C GLY A 88 1.43 -3.55 -11.06
N HIS A 89 2.65 -3.07 -10.80
CA HIS A 89 3.73 -3.86 -10.18
C HIS A 89 4.09 -3.36 -8.77
N VAL A 90 3.56 -2.19 -8.40
CA VAL A 90 3.71 -1.58 -7.08
C VAL A 90 2.36 -1.48 -6.40
N GLY A 91 2.28 -1.97 -5.17
CA GLY A 91 1.17 -1.73 -4.26
C GLY A 91 1.55 -0.64 -3.25
N MET A 92 0.61 0.24 -2.93
CA MET A 92 0.80 1.25 -1.89
C MET A 92 -0.38 1.30 -0.95
N VAL A 93 -0.10 1.27 0.35
CA VAL A 93 -1.06 1.48 1.43
C VAL A 93 -0.74 2.81 2.09
N PHE A 94 -1.68 3.74 2.04
CA PHE A 94 -1.52 5.08 2.59
C PHE A 94 -1.94 5.14 4.06
N GLN A 95 -1.40 6.07 4.82
CA GLN A 95 -1.75 6.34 6.21
C GLN A 95 -3.27 6.59 6.40
N GLN A 96 -3.89 7.34 5.49
CA GLN A 96 -5.34 7.63 5.51
C GLN A 96 -6.17 6.64 4.68
N PHE A 97 -5.60 5.47 4.31
CA PHE A 97 -6.20 4.41 3.49
C PHE A 97 -6.63 4.85 2.09
N ASN A 98 -7.05 6.09 1.89
CA ASN A 98 -7.45 6.70 0.61
C ASN A 98 -8.43 5.81 -0.19
N LEU A 99 -9.43 5.26 0.49
CA LEU A 99 -10.52 4.56 -0.18
C LEU A 99 -11.42 5.58 -0.91
N PHE A 100 -11.92 5.18 -2.07
CA PHE A 100 -12.89 5.97 -2.83
C PHE A 100 -14.25 5.93 -2.11
N PRO A 101 -14.76 7.06 -1.58
CA PRO A 101 -15.94 7.07 -0.70
C PRO A 101 -17.24 6.72 -1.44
N HIS A 102 -17.28 6.89 -2.77
CA HIS A 102 -18.40 6.58 -3.63
C HIS A 102 -18.42 5.13 -4.16
N LEU A 103 -17.43 4.33 -3.77
CA LEU A 103 -17.32 2.91 -4.09
C LEU A 103 -17.41 2.09 -2.81
N ASP A 104 -18.04 0.93 -2.87
CA ASP A 104 -17.99 -0.09 -1.83
C ASP A 104 -16.61 -0.75 -1.76
N ALA A 105 -16.40 -1.69 -0.85
CA ALA A 105 -15.13 -2.39 -0.69
C ALA A 105 -14.75 -3.16 -1.96
N MET A 106 -15.70 -3.85 -2.58
CA MET A 106 -15.50 -4.58 -3.85
C MET A 106 -15.11 -3.62 -4.97
N GLY A 107 -15.79 -2.48 -5.11
CA GLY A 107 -15.49 -1.45 -6.10
C GLY A 107 -14.11 -0.84 -5.91
N ASN A 108 -13.70 -0.57 -4.66
CA ASN A 108 -12.37 -0.08 -4.33
C ASN A 108 -11.27 -1.05 -4.79
N VAL A 109 -11.46 -2.36 -4.62
CA VAL A 109 -10.46 -3.36 -5.00
C VAL A 109 -10.48 -3.61 -6.52
N THR A 110 -11.65 -3.68 -7.15
CA THR A 110 -11.77 -3.97 -8.59
C THR A 110 -11.34 -2.83 -9.50
N LEU A 111 -11.29 -1.59 -9.00
CA LEU A 111 -11.06 -0.40 -9.82
C LEU A 111 -9.74 -0.48 -10.60
N ALA A 112 -8.62 -0.79 -9.92
CA ALA A 112 -7.31 -0.91 -10.56
C ALA A 112 -7.25 -2.08 -11.54
N LEU A 113 -7.83 -3.22 -11.18
CA LEU A 113 -7.89 -4.41 -12.04
C LEU A 113 -8.57 -4.11 -13.38
N ARG A 114 -9.68 -3.35 -13.33
CA ARG A 114 -10.46 -2.99 -14.53
C ARG A 114 -9.85 -1.83 -15.32
N LYS A 115 -9.41 -0.76 -14.63
CA LYS A 115 -8.95 0.48 -15.30
C LYS A 115 -7.50 0.43 -15.72
N VAL A 116 -6.63 -0.18 -14.93
CA VAL A 116 -5.18 -0.27 -15.20
C VAL A 116 -4.86 -1.58 -15.92
N LEU A 117 -5.26 -2.72 -15.36
CA LEU A 117 -4.95 -4.04 -15.92
C LEU A 117 -5.93 -4.51 -17.00
N LYS A 118 -6.98 -3.72 -17.30
CA LYS A 118 -7.97 -3.97 -18.37
C LYS A 118 -8.67 -5.33 -18.28
N MET A 119 -8.79 -5.89 -17.08
CA MET A 119 -9.47 -7.16 -16.83
C MET A 119 -10.98 -7.05 -17.08
N SER A 120 -11.62 -8.16 -17.44
CA SER A 120 -13.08 -8.26 -17.50
C SER A 120 -13.71 -8.05 -16.12
N LYS A 121 -15.01 -7.77 -16.08
CA LYS A 121 -15.73 -7.59 -14.80
C LYS A 121 -15.62 -8.85 -13.93
N ASP A 122 -15.83 -10.02 -14.53
CA ASP A 122 -15.87 -11.29 -13.80
C ASP A 122 -14.50 -11.68 -13.25
N GLN A 123 -13.44 -11.53 -14.05
CA GLN A 123 -12.06 -11.73 -13.60
C GLN A 123 -11.69 -10.80 -12.44
N ALA A 124 -11.98 -9.50 -12.58
CA ALA A 124 -11.70 -8.52 -11.54
C ALA A 124 -12.47 -8.81 -10.25
N SER A 125 -13.75 -9.21 -10.35
CA SER A 125 -14.58 -9.56 -9.20
C SER A 125 -14.07 -10.79 -8.47
N SER A 126 -13.64 -11.82 -9.20
CA SER A 126 -13.08 -13.05 -8.60
C SER A 126 -11.79 -12.75 -7.82
N ILE A 127 -10.86 -11.98 -8.43
CA ILE A 127 -9.61 -11.60 -7.78
C ILE A 127 -9.87 -10.70 -6.56
N ALA A 128 -10.79 -9.75 -6.67
CA ALA A 128 -11.10 -8.84 -5.58
C ALA A 128 -11.74 -9.58 -4.39
N LEU A 129 -12.64 -10.56 -4.65
CA LEU A 129 -13.22 -11.38 -3.59
C LEU A 129 -12.14 -12.16 -2.85
N GLN A 130 -11.23 -12.83 -3.56
CA GLN A 130 -10.09 -13.52 -2.96
C GLN A 130 -9.20 -12.59 -2.14
N ALA A 131 -8.93 -11.37 -2.64
CA ALA A 131 -8.13 -10.39 -1.91
C ALA A 131 -8.83 -9.92 -0.62
N LEU A 132 -10.15 -9.70 -0.66
CA LEU A 132 -10.96 -9.33 0.51
C LEU A 132 -11.05 -10.49 1.52
N GLU A 133 -11.18 -11.72 1.05
CA GLU A 133 -11.17 -12.93 1.90
C GLU A 133 -9.84 -13.07 2.66
N ARG A 134 -8.70 -12.87 1.99
CA ARG A 134 -7.36 -12.91 2.61
C ARG A 134 -7.19 -11.95 3.79
N VAL A 135 -7.95 -10.86 3.81
CA VAL A 135 -7.93 -9.88 4.90
C VAL A 135 -9.15 -9.97 5.83
N GLY A 136 -9.99 -11.00 5.68
CA GLY A 136 -11.19 -11.23 6.49
C GLY A 136 -12.28 -10.18 6.28
N MET A 137 -12.49 -9.76 5.04
CA MET A 137 -13.47 -8.72 4.66
C MET A 137 -14.52 -9.22 3.66
N GLN A 138 -14.64 -10.54 3.44
CA GLN A 138 -15.59 -11.14 2.49
C GLN A 138 -17.04 -10.78 2.81
N ASP A 139 -17.42 -10.71 4.11
CA ASP A 139 -18.78 -10.40 4.55
C ASP A 139 -19.08 -8.89 4.52
N ARG A 140 -18.15 -8.07 4.07
CA ARG A 140 -18.21 -6.60 4.03
C ARG A 140 -17.91 -6.04 2.64
N CYS A 141 -17.93 -6.88 1.61
CA CYS A 141 -17.56 -6.49 0.25
C CYS A 141 -18.47 -5.40 -0.34
N GLU A 142 -19.73 -5.32 0.08
CA GLU A 142 -20.73 -4.31 -0.36
C GLU A 142 -20.77 -3.08 0.56
N ASN A 143 -20.00 -3.03 1.66
CA ASN A 143 -19.99 -1.89 2.55
C ASN A 143 -19.17 -0.74 1.96
N TYR A 144 -19.70 0.48 2.07
CA TYR A 144 -18.98 1.71 1.73
C TYR A 144 -18.00 2.10 2.84
N PRO A 145 -16.94 2.89 2.54
CA PRO A 145 -15.97 3.31 3.55
C PRO A 145 -16.59 3.94 4.80
N SER A 146 -17.66 4.71 4.66
CA SER A 146 -18.40 5.31 5.80
C SER A 146 -19.06 4.29 6.74
N GLN A 147 -19.25 3.06 6.29
CA GLN A 147 -19.85 1.95 7.04
C GLN A 147 -18.79 1.02 7.67
N LEU A 148 -17.51 1.32 7.46
CA LEU A 148 -16.37 0.52 7.89
C LEU A 148 -15.62 1.22 9.02
N SER A 149 -15.20 0.47 10.03
CA SER A 149 -14.25 0.98 11.04
C SER A 149 -12.88 1.29 10.41
N GLY A 150 -12.04 2.09 11.07
CA GLY A 150 -10.70 2.42 10.57
C GLY A 150 -9.86 1.18 10.26
N GLY A 151 -9.86 0.16 11.13
CA GLY A 151 -9.17 -1.10 10.89
C GLY A 151 -9.78 -1.92 9.73
N GLN A 152 -11.10 -1.81 9.48
CA GLN A 152 -11.74 -2.43 8.33
C GLN A 152 -11.38 -1.69 7.03
N GLN A 153 -11.36 -0.36 7.04
CA GLN A 153 -10.90 0.45 5.91
C GLN A 153 -9.45 0.14 5.55
N GLN A 154 -8.58 0.00 6.56
CA GLN A 154 -7.20 -0.41 6.37
C GLN A 154 -7.09 -1.76 5.68
N ARG A 155 -7.85 -2.76 6.14
CA ARG A 155 -7.87 -4.09 5.52
C ARG A 155 -8.33 -4.04 4.07
N VAL A 156 -9.34 -3.25 3.75
CA VAL A 156 -9.78 -3.03 2.36
C VAL A 156 -8.67 -2.36 1.53
N ALA A 157 -7.94 -1.37 2.09
CA ALA A 157 -6.82 -0.73 1.40
C ALA A 157 -5.67 -1.72 1.13
N ILE A 158 -5.40 -2.63 2.07
CA ILE A 158 -4.42 -3.72 1.89
C ILE A 158 -4.90 -4.67 0.79
N ALA A 159 -6.16 -5.12 0.82
CA ALA A 159 -6.73 -5.98 -0.23
C ALA A 159 -6.64 -5.33 -1.61
N ARG A 160 -6.94 -4.03 -1.73
CA ARG A 160 -6.79 -3.24 -2.96
C ARG A 160 -5.36 -3.25 -3.48
N ALA A 161 -4.39 -3.08 -2.60
CA ALA A 161 -2.98 -3.09 -2.97
C ALA A 161 -2.49 -4.50 -3.38
N LEU A 162 -2.96 -5.55 -2.70
CA LEU A 162 -2.59 -6.95 -2.99
C LEU A 162 -3.26 -7.49 -4.26
N ALA A 163 -4.45 -7.01 -4.61
CA ALA A 163 -5.23 -7.53 -5.74
C ALA A 163 -4.51 -7.41 -7.09
N VAL A 164 -3.68 -6.39 -7.28
CA VAL A 164 -2.88 -6.20 -8.50
C VAL A 164 -1.66 -7.14 -8.55
N ASN A 165 -1.47 -8.00 -7.54
CA ASN A 165 -0.33 -8.92 -7.40
C ASN A 165 1.03 -8.19 -7.56
N PRO A 166 1.30 -7.18 -6.72
CA PRO A 166 2.46 -6.32 -6.86
C PRO A 166 3.75 -7.07 -6.54
N ARG A 167 4.87 -6.68 -7.17
CA ARG A 167 6.22 -7.14 -6.84
C ARG A 167 6.84 -6.36 -5.70
N ILE A 168 6.41 -5.12 -5.50
CA ILE A 168 6.89 -4.21 -4.46
C ILE A 168 5.69 -3.65 -3.71
N MET A 169 5.76 -3.64 -2.39
CA MET A 169 4.73 -3.05 -1.51
C MET A 169 5.34 -1.90 -0.71
N PHE A 170 4.68 -0.76 -0.74
CA PHE A 170 4.99 0.38 0.12
C PHE A 170 3.89 0.58 1.16
N PHE A 171 4.30 0.80 2.42
CA PHE A 171 3.39 1.06 3.54
C PHE A 171 3.76 2.41 4.17
N ASP A 172 2.85 3.38 4.10
CA ASP A 172 3.02 4.70 4.73
C ASP A 172 2.25 4.71 6.06
N GLU A 173 2.94 4.50 7.18
CA GLU A 173 2.40 4.48 8.55
C GLU A 173 1.12 3.61 8.73
N ALA A 174 1.05 2.49 8.00
CA ALA A 174 -0.14 1.62 8.00
C ALA A 174 -0.47 0.97 9.35
N THR A 175 0.37 1.16 10.38
CA THR A 175 0.19 0.60 11.73
C THR A 175 -0.49 1.55 12.71
N SER A 176 -0.68 2.83 12.38
CA SER A 176 -1.26 3.84 13.29
C SER A 176 -2.73 3.57 13.67
N ALA A 177 -3.44 2.74 12.90
CA ALA A 177 -4.83 2.34 13.19
C ALA A 177 -4.96 1.02 13.97
N LEU A 178 -3.85 0.34 14.28
CA LEU A 178 -3.82 -0.84 15.12
C LEU A 178 -3.55 -0.40 16.56
N ASP A 179 -4.55 0.18 17.23
CA ASP A 179 -4.48 0.47 18.66
C ASP A 179 -4.43 -0.87 19.43
N PRO A 180 -3.31 -1.18 20.12
CA PRO A 180 -3.20 -2.42 20.89
C PRO A 180 -4.19 -2.49 22.05
N SER A 181 -4.84 -1.38 22.43
CA SER A 181 -5.82 -1.34 23.51
C SER A 181 -7.18 -1.92 23.14
N SER A 182 -7.50 -2.13 21.87
CA SER A 182 -8.80 -2.68 21.44
C SER A 182 -8.87 -4.21 21.41
N SER A 183 -7.77 -4.93 21.63
CA SER A 183 -7.71 -6.40 21.58
C SER A 183 -7.81 -7.09 22.96
N ALA A 184 -7.83 -6.34 24.06
CA ALA A 184 -8.04 -6.90 25.40
C ALA A 184 -9.54 -6.95 25.75
N ARG A 185 -10.33 -7.77 25.04
CA ARG A 185 -11.55 -8.32 25.64
C ARG A 185 -11.13 -9.42 26.60
N SER A 186 -11.15 -9.11 27.90
CA SER A 186 -11.08 -10.10 28.96
C SER A 186 -12.12 -11.21 28.72
N PRO A 187 -11.77 -12.49 28.89
CA PRO A 187 -12.77 -13.54 28.84
C PRO A 187 -13.81 -13.31 29.94
N PRO A 188 -15.09 -13.68 29.72
CA PRO A 188 -16.11 -13.56 30.75
C PRO A 188 -15.72 -14.43 31.94
N SER A 189 -15.64 -13.82 33.12
CA SER A 189 -15.46 -14.52 34.38
C SER A 189 -16.65 -15.44 34.58
N CYS A 190 -16.45 -16.76 34.52
CA CYS A 190 -17.38 -17.73 35.08
C CYS A 190 -17.36 -17.63 36.58
N GLU A 191 -18.25 -16.84 37.16
CA GLU A 191 -18.58 -16.93 38.56
C GLU A 191 -19.39 -18.21 38.79
N ALA A 192 -18.73 -19.20 39.39
CA ALA A 192 -19.37 -20.37 39.92
C ALA A 192 -20.11 -19.94 41.21
N SER A 193 -21.44 -19.97 41.19
CA SER A 193 -22.26 -19.84 42.41
C SER A 193 -22.06 -21.09 43.30
N PRO A 194 -21.79 -20.93 44.62
CA PRO A 194 -21.81 -22.07 45.50
C PRO A 194 -23.26 -22.45 45.84
N GLN A 195 -23.62 -23.69 45.49
CA GLN A 195 -24.82 -24.30 46.02
C GLN A 195 -24.57 -24.64 47.49
N THR A 196 -25.34 -24.04 48.38
CA THR A 196 -25.48 -24.43 49.80
C THR A 196 -26.42 -25.59 49.91
N ALA A 197 -25.99 -26.65 50.63
CA ALA A 197 -26.78 -27.73 51.14
C ALA A 197 -27.67 -27.30 52.29
#